data_af4941d48ec28a636ebc2a9b33be8929
#
_entry.id   af4941d48ec28a636ebc2a9b33be8929
#
_cell.length_a   1.000
_cell.length_b   1.000
_cell.length_c   1.000
_cell.angle_alpha   90.00
_cell.angle_beta   90.00
_cell.angle_gamma   90.00
#
_symmetry.space_group_name_H-M   'P 1'
#
loop_
_entity.id
_entity.type
_entity.pdbx_description
1 polymer ?
#
loop_
_entity_poly.entity_id
_entity_poly.type
_entity_poly.pdbx_seq_one_letter_code
_entity_poly.pdbx_strand_id
1 'polypeptide(L)'
;MHLGFVPVLSGSGGGIHQYSLTMLRSLMEIVREGRGHELAVFANDLQHPEVVRAGAAGCSIHPLFPPTLKWKLAAAVQRCVGEDRAAEWWTRRQFAKAGSRSADGVPEISVLPDPARSWFARCGAELMLFPWSSTLAFESGVPYIFTIHDLNHRRHSEFPEVSADGEWERREYRYRNGIRHATLLIADSETGKEDILEFYGDCGATAGRIKVLPYRPVHAGESAVSEDERERVRELYGLPPRFIFYPAQFWPHKNHQRVVEALALLRRDRGLQVETVFCGSHGGRLRAGTYRKVMDTARTLGIRSQGHSLGYVPEGDMPGLYAAAEALVMPTFFGTTHLPFLDAWSSGCPVVTSDLRGIREQVGDAAVRVDPASVESIADGLQRFWREKTLRHDLISKGQRRLSRYTSSDYREKLEGILQEAGSRMIG
;
A
#
# COMPACT_ATOMS: atom_id res chain seq x y z
N MET A 1 19.77 -1.60 -20.42
CA MET A 1 18.31 -1.66 -20.64
C MET A 1 17.68 -0.34 -20.23
N HIS A 2 16.80 0.22 -21.07
CA HIS A 2 16.10 1.46 -20.78
C HIS A 2 14.79 1.16 -20.05
N LEU A 3 14.78 1.46 -18.76
CA LEU A 3 13.66 1.23 -17.87
C LEU A 3 12.68 2.40 -17.89
N GLY A 4 11.40 2.13 -17.97
CA GLY A 4 10.34 3.11 -17.75
C GLY A 4 9.67 2.89 -16.39
N PHE A 5 9.44 3.95 -15.62
CA PHE A 5 8.78 3.89 -14.32
C PHE A 5 7.66 4.92 -14.22
N VAL A 6 6.52 4.50 -13.70
CA VAL A 6 5.39 5.39 -13.45
C VAL A 6 5.16 5.48 -11.94
N PRO A 7 5.62 6.55 -11.26
CA PRO A 7 5.45 6.70 -9.83
C PRO A 7 4.01 7.05 -9.42
N VAL A 8 3.60 6.61 -8.23
CA VAL A 8 2.41 7.11 -7.53
C VAL A 8 2.82 8.29 -6.68
N LEU A 9 2.47 9.51 -7.10
CA LEU A 9 2.92 10.75 -6.47
C LEU A 9 1.89 11.35 -5.49
N SER A 10 0.63 10.90 -5.53
CA SER A 10 -0.40 11.40 -4.62
C SER A 10 -0.20 10.85 -3.22
N GLY A 11 0.06 11.70 -2.23
CA GLY A 11 0.14 11.32 -0.82
C GLY A 11 -1.15 10.70 -0.27
N SER A 12 -2.30 10.91 -0.94
CA SER A 12 -3.56 10.22 -0.60
C SER A 12 -3.51 8.70 -0.91
N GLY A 13 -2.51 8.25 -1.67
CA GLY A 13 -2.29 6.84 -2.01
C GLY A 13 -1.80 5.97 -0.84
N GLY A 14 -1.45 6.55 0.31
CA GLY A 14 -1.03 5.80 1.50
C GLY A 14 0.13 4.84 1.21
N GLY A 15 -0.03 3.56 1.56
CA GLY A 15 1.03 2.56 1.40
C GLY A 15 1.53 2.35 -0.03
N ILE A 16 0.66 2.49 -1.04
CA ILE A 16 1.06 2.37 -2.45
C ILE A 16 1.99 3.53 -2.85
N HIS A 17 1.72 4.75 -2.35
CA HIS A 17 2.60 5.90 -2.56
C HIS A 17 3.99 5.64 -1.97
N GLN A 18 4.08 5.23 -0.71
CA GLN A 18 5.35 4.92 -0.03
C GLN A 18 6.12 3.79 -0.74
N TYR A 19 5.44 2.72 -1.13
CA TYR A 19 6.05 1.62 -1.89
C TYR A 19 6.62 2.12 -3.22
N SER A 20 5.87 2.93 -3.94
CA SER A 20 6.29 3.52 -5.21
C SER A 20 7.53 4.40 -5.05
N LEU A 21 7.61 5.21 -4.00
CA LEU A 21 8.78 6.05 -3.72
C LEU A 21 10.00 5.20 -3.35
N THR A 22 9.83 4.14 -2.55
CA THR A 22 10.91 3.20 -2.22
C THR A 22 11.47 2.56 -3.48
N MET A 23 10.61 2.11 -4.39
CA MET A 23 11.02 1.52 -5.67
C MET A 23 11.74 2.55 -6.57
N LEU A 24 11.20 3.77 -6.69
CA LEU A 24 11.83 4.83 -7.49
C LEU A 24 13.25 5.14 -6.97
N ARG A 25 13.40 5.36 -5.67
CA ARG A 25 14.70 5.66 -5.06
C ARG A 25 15.69 4.52 -5.27
N SER A 26 15.25 3.27 -5.14
CA SER A 26 16.09 2.08 -5.40
C SER A 26 16.50 1.97 -6.86
N LEU A 27 15.61 2.26 -7.81
CA LEU A 27 15.93 2.30 -9.24
C LEU A 27 16.97 3.39 -9.56
N MET A 28 16.82 4.57 -8.97
CA MET A 28 17.80 5.65 -9.13
C MET A 28 19.19 5.25 -8.61
N GLU A 29 19.26 4.53 -7.48
CA GLU A 29 20.53 4.02 -6.95
C GLU A 29 21.15 2.94 -7.86
N ILE A 30 20.35 1.99 -8.38
CA ILE A 30 20.80 0.96 -9.34
C ILE A 30 21.40 1.63 -10.59
N VAL A 31 20.73 2.66 -11.13
CA VAL A 31 21.25 3.39 -12.30
C VAL A 31 22.54 4.15 -11.97
N ARG A 32 22.62 4.82 -10.82
CA ARG A 32 23.81 5.54 -10.37
C ARG A 32 25.01 4.62 -10.17
N GLU A 33 24.80 3.38 -9.75
CA GLU A 33 25.85 2.37 -9.59
C GLU A 33 26.40 1.85 -10.93
N GLY A 34 25.88 2.33 -12.07
CA GLY A 34 26.40 2.02 -13.40
C GLY A 34 26.16 0.59 -13.87
N ARG A 35 25.10 -0.06 -13.37
CA ARG A 35 24.77 -1.46 -13.66
C ARG A 35 24.14 -1.68 -15.05
N GLY A 36 24.38 -0.76 -16.01
CA GLY A 36 23.93 -0.90 -17.40
C GLY A 36 22.45 -0.63 -17.64
N HIS A 37 21.80 0.10 -16.72
CA HIS A 37 20.42 0.56 -16.85
C HIS A 37 20.34 2.08 -17.00
N GLU A 38 19.36 2.54 -17.77
CA GLU A 38 18.90 3.93 -17.80
C GLU A 38 17.46 3.98 -17.33
N LEU A 39 17.05 5.09 -16.69
CA LEU A 39 15.71 5.23 -16.13
C LEU A 39 14.98 6.43 -16.71
N ALA A 40 13.82 6.18 -17.30
CA ALA A 40 12.84 7.16 -17.72
C ALA A 40 11.67 7.19 -16.73
N VAL A 41 11.40 8.33 -16.12
CA VAL A 41 10.29 8.54 -15.18
C VAL A 41 9.14 9.22 -15.88
N PHE A 42 7.95 8.63 -15.86
CA PHE A 42 6.73 9.15 -16.49
C PHE A 42 5.77 9.64 -15.41
N ALA A 43 5.51 10.95 -15.34
CA ALA A 43 4.71 11.55 -14.28
C ALA A 43 3.67 12.54 -14.80
N ASN A 44 2.55 12.67 -14.08
CA ASN A 44 1.54 13.70 -14.32
C ASN A 44 1.97 15.07 -13.80
N ASP A 45 2.72 15.08 -12.68
CA ASP A 45 3.27 16.29 -12.06
C ASP A 45 4.80 16.26 -12.18
N LEU A 46 5.33 17.01 -13.14
CA LEU A 46 6.77 17.10 -13.41
C LEU A 46 7.50 17.98 -12.39
N GLN A 47 6.78 18.75 -11.58
CA GLN A 47 7.34 19.61 -10.53
C GLN A 47 7.35 18.92 -9.16
N HIS A 48 6.81 17.70 -9.05
CA HIS A 48 6.84 16.96 -7.80
C HIS A 48 8.28 16.74 -7.31
N PRO A 49 8.59 16.97 -6.01
CA PRO A 49 9.97 16.92 -5.50
C PRO A 49 10.73 15.65 -5.86
N GLU A 50 10.07 14.48 -5.82
CA GLU A 50 10.72 13.20 -6.18
C GLU A 50 11.01 13.07 -7.68
N VAL A 51 10.20 13.68 -8.56
CA VAL A 51 10.45 13.73 -10.01
C VAL A 51 11.61 14.68 -10.31
N VAL A 52 11.65 15.84 -9.67
CA VAL A 52 12.76 16.80 -9.78
C VAL A 52 14.07 16.15 -9.28
N ARG A 53 14.01 15.41 -8.15
CA ARG A 53 15.16 14.66 -7.62
C ARG A 53 15.64 13.59 -8.62
N ALA A 54 14.73 12.87 -9.26
CA ALA A 54 15.08 11.86 -10.28
C ALA A 54 15.77 12.50 -11.48
N GLY A 55 15.28 13.65 -11.96
CA GLY A 55 15.95 14.42 -13.02
C GLY A 55 17.35 14.88 -12.64
N ALA A 56 17.53 15.38 -11.42
CA ALA A 56 18.84 15.78 -10.89
C ALA A 56 19.81 14.58 -10.74
N ALA A 57 19.28 13.37 -10.56
CA ALA A 57 20.04 12.12 -10.51
C ALA A 57 20.36 11.54 -11.91
N GLY A 58 20.03 12.24 -12.99
CA GLY A 58 20.33 11.82 -14.36
C GLY A 58 19.26 10.96 -15.04
N CYS A 59 18.08 10.80 -14.43
CA CYS A 59 16.96 10.11 -15.07
C CYS A 59 16.31 11.01 -16.15
N SER A 60 15.84 10.43 -17.25
CA SER A 60 15.02 11.15 -18.21
C SER A 60 13.59 11.33 -17.68
N ILE A 61 13.05 12.55 -17.79
CA ILE A 61 11.74 12.89 -17.24
C ILE A 61 10.76 13.17 -18.36
N HIS A 62 9.64 12.48 -18.35
CA HIS A 62 8.60 12.58 -19.38
C HIS A 62 7.22 12.78 -18.76
N PRO A 63 6.31 13.53 -19.42
CA PRO A 63 4.91 13.52 -19.03
C PRO A 63 4.31 12.11 -19.20
N LEU A 64 3.40 11.73 -18.30
CA LEU A 64 2.77 10.40 -18.34
C LEU A 64 2.04 10.13 -19.66
N PHE A 65 1.49 11.17 -20.26
CA PHE A 65 0.81 11.10 -21.56
C PHE A 65 1.42 12.08 -22.55
N PRO A 66 1.40 11.77 -23.86
CA PRO A 66 1.92 12.69 -24.88
C PRO A 66 1.21 14.05 -24.79
N PRO A 67 1.92 15.17 -24.97
CA PRO A 67 1.36 16.54 -24.81
C PRO A 67 0.48 16.95 -26.00
N THR A 68 -0.46 16.09 -26.40
CA THR A 68 -1.42 16.35 -27.48
C THR A 68 -2.70 17.01 -26.97
N LEU A 69 -3.41 17.73 -27.85
CA LEU A 69 -4.68 18.39 -27.52
C LEU A 69 -5.71 17.39 -26.95
N LYS A 70 -5.74 16.18 -27.49
CA LYS A 70 -6.63 15.09 -27.02
C LYS A 70 -6.40 14.78 -25.53
N TRP A 71 -5.14 14.66 -25.10
CA TRP A 71 -4.81 14.35 -23.71
C TRP A 71 -5.00 15.55 -22.79
N LYS A 72 -4.75 16.78 -23.28
CA LYS A 72 -5.06 18.01 -22.52
C LYS A 72 -6.57 18.11 -22.26
N LEU A 73 -7.41 17.80 -23.24
CA LEU A 73 -8.86 17.75 -23.08
C LEU A 73 -9.30 16.64 -22.13
N ALA A 74 -8.74 15.43 -22.25
CA ALA A 74 -9.03 14.32 -21.34
C ALA A 74 -8.70 14.67 -19.87
N ALA A 75 -7.53 15.27 -19.62
CA ALA A 75 -7.13 15.75 -18.30
C ALA A 75 -8.03 16.88 -17.77
N ALA A 76 -8.53 17.77 -18.64
CA ALA A 76 -9.48 18.79 -18.26
C ALA A 76 -10.85 18.17 -17.86
N VAL A 77 -11.35 17.22 -18.64
CA VAL A 77 -12.58 16.47 -18.32
C VAL A 77 -12.43 15.71 -17.01
N GLN A 78 -11.32 15.02 -16.79
CA GLN A 78 -11.05 14.29 -15.53
C GLN A 78 -11.09 15.22 -14.32
N ARG A 79 -10.52 16.42 -14.42
CA ARG A 79 -10.59 17.44 -13.37
C ARG A 79 -12.01 17.93 -13.10
N CYS A 80 -12.85 18.05 -14.12
CA CYS A 80 -14.24 18.51 -13.99
C CYS A 80 -15.19 17.44 -13.44
N VAL A 81 -14.98 16.19 -13.83
CA VAL A 81 -15.89 15.05 -13.49
C VAL A 81 -15.46 14.33 -12.21
N GLY A 82 -14.21 14.47 -11.80
CA GLY A 82 -13.57 13.75 -10.70
C GLY A 82 -12.94 12.43 -11.17
N GLU A 83 -11.89 12.02 -10.48
CA GLU A 83 -11.09 10.84 -10.85
C GLU A 83 -11.90 9.55 -10.86
N ASP A 84 -12.75 9.32 -9.84
CA ASP A 84 -13.56 8.11 -9.70
C ASP A 84 -14.55 7.94 -10.86
N ARG A 85 -15.27 9.00 -11.23
CA ARG A 85 -16.23 8.97 -12.35
C ARG A 85 -15.56 8.82 -13.70
N ALA A 86 -14.41 9.46 -13.87
CA ALA A 86 -13.62 9.32 -15.10
C ALA A 86 -13.10 7.88 -15.27
N ALA A 87 -12.62 7.27 -14.18
CA ALA A 87 -12.17 5.87 -14.16
C ALA A 87 -13.34 4.90 -14.45
N GLU A 88 -14.51 5.13 -13.85
CA GLU A 88 -15.72 4.34 -14.11
C GLU A 88 -16.16 4.42 -15.59
N TRP A 89 -16.23 5.64 -16.14
CA TRP A 89 -16.60 5.85 -17.55
C TRP A 89 -15.60 5.18 -18.51
N TRP A 90 -14.29 5.30 -18.21
CA TRP A 90 -13.23 4.65 -18.99
C TRP A 90 -13.37 3.13 -18.96
N THR A 91 -13.56 2.55 -17.77
CA THR A 91 -13.73 1.11 -17.58
C THR A 91 -14.96 0.60 -18.36
N ARG A 92 -16.11 1.27 -18.27
CA ARG A 92 -17.33 0.92 -19.02
C ARG A 92 -17.08 0.94 -20.53
N ARG A 93 -16.31 1.90 -21.02
CA ARG A 93 -15.97 2.00 -22.44
C ARG A 93 -15.04 0.88 -22.89
N GLN A 94 -14.09 0.46 -22.06
CA GLN A 94 -13.23 -0.69 -22.35
C GLN A 94 -14.05 -1.99 -22.33
N PHE A 95 -14.94 -2.16 -21.38
CA PHE A 95 -15.83 -3.30 -21.30
C PHE A 95 -16.74 -3.44 -22.54
N ALA A 96 -17.16 -2.32 -23.12
CA ALA A 96 -17.96 -2.31 -24.34
C ALA A 96 -17.16 -2.67 -25.61
N LYS A 97 -15.83 -2.58 -25.59
CA LYS A 97 -14.96 -2.83 -26.75
C LYS A 97 -14.32 -4.21 -26.75
N ALA A 98 -14.37 -4.94 -25.64
CA ALA A 98 -13.70 -6.22 -25.52
C ALA A 98 -14.38 -7.31 -26.35
N GLY A 99 -13.59 -7.97 -27.18
CA GLY A 99 -14.07 -9.04 -28.08
C GLY A 99 -14.22 -10.40 -27.42
N SER A 100 -13.59 -10.64 -26.26
CA SER A 100 -13.65 -11.88 -25.49
C SER A 100 -13.94 -11.60 -24.02
N ARG A 101 -14.47 -12.61 -23.31
CA ARG A 101 -14.75 -12.54 -21.89
C ARG A 101 -14.28 -13.81 -21.19
N SER A 102 -13.80 -13.66 -19.93
CA SER A 102 -13.52 -14.79 -19.04
C SER A 102 -14.79 -15.57 -18.68
N ALA A 103 -14.64 -16.71 -18.02
CA ALA A 103 -15.74 -17.48 -17.47
C ALA A 103 -16.60 -16.64 -16.49
N ASP A 104 -16.00 -15.68 -15.77
CA ASP A 104 -16.67 -14.74 -14.87
C ASP A 104 -17.28 -13.53 -15.62
N GLY A 105 -17.30 -13.54 -16.95
CA GLY A 105 -17.86 -12.46 -17.78
C GLY A 105 -16.97 -11.21 -17.88
N VAL A 106 -15.75 -11.23 -17.35
CA VAL A 106 -14.82 -10.10 -17.38
C VAL A 106 -14.17 -9.98 -18.76
N PRO A 107 -14.10 -8.76 -19.34
CA PRO A 107 -13.48 -8.55 -20.64
C PRO A 107 -11.99 -8.90 -20.64
N GLU A 108 -11.57 -9.61 -21.68
CA GLU A 108 -10.18 -10.01 -21.88
C GLU A 108 -9.57 -9.32 -23.10
N ILE A 109 -8.36 -8.80 -22.96
CA ILE A 109 -7.58 -8.23 -24.04
C ILE A 109 -6.75 -9.35 -24.66
N SER A 110 -7.00 -9.65 -25.93
CA SER A 110 -6.29 -10.68 -26.68
C SER A 110 -5.06 -10.15 -27.42
N VAL A 111 -5.03 -8.85 -27.73
CA VAL A 111 -3.92 -8.22 -28.48
C VAL A 111 -3.48 -6.95 -27.76
N LEU A 112 -2.20 -6.88 -27.45
CA LEU A 112 -1.58 -5.67 -26.91
C LEU A 112 -1.49 -4.56 -27.97
N PRO A 113 -1.44 -3.28 -27.55
CA PRO A 113 -1.19 -2.16 -28.45
C PRO A 113 0.14 -2.33 -29.21
N ASP A 114 0.18 -1.83 -30.45
CA ASP A 114 1.39 -1.82 -31.27
C ASP A 114 2.50 -1.01 -30.59
N PRO A 115 3.67 -1.60 -30.30
CA PRO A 115 4.81 -0.89 -29.71
C PRO A 115 5.23 0.37 -30.49
N ALA A 116 5.16 0.34 -31.81
CA ALA A 116 5.51 1.48 -32.67
C ALA A 116 4.63 2.72 -32.41
N ARG A 117 3.44 2.52 -31.85
CA ARG A 117 2.50 3.60 -31.47
C ARG A 117 2.59 3.98 -30.00
N SER A 118 3.39 3.28 -29.22
CA SER A 118 3.54 3.51 -27.79
C SER A 118 4.24 4.82 -27.51
N TRP A 119 3.67 5.61 -26.60
CA TRP A 119 4.33 6.81 -26.07
C TRP A 119 5.59 6.44 -25.28
N PHE A 120 5.53 5.41 -24.47
CA PHE A 120 6.64 4.94 -23.63
C PHE A 120 7.81 4.42 -24.47
N ALA A 121 7.54 3.62 -25.52
CA ALA A 121 8.57 3.16 -26.46
C ALA A 121 9.24 4.34 -27.21
N ARG A 122 8.46 5.34 -27.64
CA ARG A 122 9.04 6.55 -28.30
C ARG A 122 9.90 7.39 -27.36
N CYS A 123 9.69 7.30 -26.06
CA CYS A 123 10.57 7.90 -25.06
C CYS A 123 11.73 6.98 -24.66
N GLY A 124 11.95 5.87 -25.37
CA GLY A 124 13.08 4.97 -25.19
C GLY A 124 12.86 3.84 -24.21
N ALA A 125 11.70 3.70 -23.56
CA ALA A 125 11.46 2.62 -22.60
C ALA A 125 11.37 1.25 -23.30
N GLU A 126 12.22 0.30 -22.89
CA GLU A 126 12.23 -1.09 -23.34
C GLU A 126 11.43 -2.00 -22.39
N LEU A 127 11.44 -1.69 -21.09
CA LEU A 127 10.71 -2.40 -20.04
C LEU A 127 10.06 -1.39 -19.09
N MET A 128 8.76 -1.50 -18.88
CA MET A 128 8.02 -0.65 -17.94
C MET A 128 7.87 -1.32 -16.58
N LEU A 129 8.00 -0.56 -15.50
CA LEU A 129 7.69 -0.99 -14.14
C LEU A 129 6.48 -0.23 -13.61
N PHE A 130 5.47 -0.99 -13.18
CA PHE A 130 4.28 -0.45 -12.55
C PHE A 130 4.23 -0.88 -11.08
N PRO A 131 4.46 0.06 -10.14
CA PRO A 131 4.43 -0.22 -8.70
C PRO A 131 3.02 -0.46 -8.15
N TRP A 132 2.02 -0.53 -9.02
CA TRP A 132 0.62 -0.88 -8.67
C TRP A 132 -0.08 -1.52 -9.88
N SER A 133 -1.24 -2.13 -9.64
CA SER A 133 -2.06 -2.75 -10.68
C SER A 133 -2.78 -1.70 -11.55
N SER A 134 -2.10 -1.21 -12.58
CA SER A 134 -2.59 -0.19 -13.51
C SER A 134 -3.03 -0.80 -14.85
N THR A 135 -4.11 -0.28 -15.46
CA THR A 135 -4.48 -0.62 -16.84
C THR A 135 -3.43 -0.13 -17.84
N LEU A 136 -2.69 0.93 -17.50
CA LEU A 136 -1.58 1.42 -18.33
C LEU A 136 -0.54 0.32 -18.62
N ALA A 137 -0.41 -0.69 -17.74
CA ALA A 137 0.54 -1.77 -17.91
C ALA A 137 0.33 -2.49 -19.25
N PHE A 138 -0.87 -2.99 -19.50
CA PHE A 138 -1.21 -3.71 -20.73
C PHE A 138 -1.67 -2.78 -21.87
N GLU A 139 -1.86 -1.48 -21.60
CA GLU A 139 -2.11 -0.45 -22.61
C GLU A 139 -0.83 0.25 -23.08
N SER A 140 0.31 -0.01 -22.42
CA SER A 140 1.59 0.67 -22.70
C SER A 140 2.19 0.30 -24.07
N GLY A 141 1.93 -0.89 -24.57
CA GLY A 141 2.57 -1.43 -25.77
C GLY A 141 4.06 -1.74 -25.57
N VAL A 142 4.55 -1.81 -24.34
CA VAL A 142 5.92 -2.13 -23.95
C VAL A 142 5.88 -3.31 -22.99
N PRO A 143 6.83 -4.26 -23.02
CA PRO A 143 6.98 -5.27 -21.98
C PRO A 143 6.98 -4.66 -20.60
N TYR A 144 6.38 -5.34 -19.61
CA TYR A 144 6.24 -4.73 -18.29
C TYR A 144 6.31 -5.71 -17.12
N ILE A 145 6.69 -5.17 -15.98
CA ILE A 145 6.59 -5.79 -14.66
C ILE A 145 5.36 -5.18 -13.95
N PHE A 146 4.52 -6.04 -13.39
CA PHE A 146 3.24 -5.69 -12.80
C PHE A 146 3.19 -6.07 -11.33
N THR A 147 3.00 -5.07 -10.44
CA THR A 147 2.93 -5.30 -8.99
C THR A 147 1.50 -5.55 -8.54
N ILE A 148 1.31 -6.59 -7.74
CA ILE A 148 0.05 -6.99 -7.12
C ILE A 148 0.21 -6.93 -5.60
N HIS A 149 -0.48 -5.99 -4.95
CA HIS A 149 -0.39 -5.77 -3.50
C HIS A 149 -1.36 -6.63 -2.71
N ASP A 150 -2.54 -6.88 -3.26
CA ASP A 150 -3.57 -7.70 -2.61
C ASP A 150 -4.55 -8.29 -3.63
N LEU A 151 -5.24 -9.33 -3.21
CA LEU A 151 -6.36 -9.94 -3.93
C LEU A 151 -7.61 -9.98 -3.03
N ASN A 152 -7.80 -8.94 -2.24
CA ASN A 152 -8.85 -8.89 -1.22
C ASN A 152 -10.26 -8.98 -1.80
N HIS A 153 -10.50 -8.52 -3.04
CA HIS A 153 -11.78 -8.71 -3.74
C HIS A 153 -12.11 -10.20 -3.97
N ARG A 154 -11.11 -11.08 -4.06
CA ARG A 154 -11.28 -12.54 -4.15
C ARG A 154 -11.42 -13.19 -2.79
N ARG A 155 -10.63 -12.76 -1.81
CA ARG A 155 -10.60 -13.33 -0.45
C ARG A 155 -11.71 -12.81 0.45
N HIS A 156 -12.10 -11.55 0.28
CA HIS A 156 -12.92 -10.77 1.21
C HIS A 156 -13.94 -9.90 0.47
N SER A 157 -14.69 -10.51 -0.44
CA SER A 157 -15.73 -9.83 -1.24
C SER A 157 -16.89 -9.27 -0.41
N GLU A 158 -16.99 -9.65 0.87
CA GLU A 158 -17.96 -9.10 1.82
C GLU A 158 -17.71 -7.62 2.14
N PHE A 159 -16.49 -7.11 1.92
CA PHE A 159 -16.18 -5.71 2.15
C PHE A 159 -16.51 -4.83 0.92
N PRO A 160 -17.32 -3.77 1.10
CA PRO A 160 -17.81 -2.97 -0.02
C PRO A 160 -16.72 -2.21 -0.78
N GLU A 161 -15.60 -1.87 -0.14
CA GLU A 161 -14.46 -1.19 -0.78
C GLU A 161 -13.73 -2.02 -1.83
N VAL A 162 -13.95 -3.33 -1.87
CA VAL A 162 -13.33 -4.23 -2.84
C VAL A 162 -14.32 -4.90 -3.78
N SER A 163 -15.64 -4.73 -3.54
CA SER A 163 -16.67 -5.45 -4.29
C SER A 163 -17.84 -4.58 -4.77
N ALA A 164 -18.20 -3.51 -4.05
CA ALA A 164 -19.37 -2.71 -4.39
C ALA A 164 -19.13 -1.78 -5.60
N ASP A 165 -20.23 -1.31 -6.18
CA ASP A 165 -20.24 -0.30 -7.26
C ASP A 165 -19.37 -0.70 -8.48
N GLY A 166 -19.26 -2.01 -8.79
CA GLY A 166 -18.47 -2.54 -9.91
C GLY A 166 -16.95 -2.57 -9.63
N GLU A 167 -16.52 -2.43 -8.36
CA GLU A 167 -15.09 -2.48 -8.02
C GLU A 167 -14.51 -3.88 -8.20
N TRP A 168 -15.29 -4.93 -7.93
CA TRP A 168 -14.87 -6.32 -8.16
C TRP A 168 -14.52 -6.54 -9.63
N GLU A 169 -15.40 -6.15 -10.56
CA GLU A 169 -15.20 -6.29 -12.01
C GLU A 169 -14.02 -5.43 -12.49
N ARG A 170 -13.85 -4.21 -11.93
CA ARG A 170 -12.71 -3.35 -12.27
C ARG A 170 -11.38 -3.96 -11.82
N ARG A 171 -11.34 -4.59 -10.64
CA ARG A 171 -10.15 -5.29 -10.14
C ARG A 171 -9.85 -6.51 -10.99
N GLU A 172 -10.83 -7.35 -11.27
CA GLU A 172 -10.67 -8.51 -12.15
C GLU A 172 -10.18 -8.13 -13.54
N TYR A 173 -10.75 -7.09 -14.15
CA TYR A 173 -10.28 -6.59 -15.44
C TYR A 173 -8.78 -6.21 -15.40
N ARG A 174 -8.37 -5.49 -14.38
CA ARG A 174 -6.96 -5.09 -14.21
C ARG A 174 -6.04 -6.28 -13.96
N TYR A 175 -6.43 -7.16 -13.05
CA TYR A 175 -5.58 -8.29 -12.67
C TYR A 175 -5.50 -9.33 -13.77
N ARG A 176 -6.61 -9.79 -14.34
CA ARG A 176 -6.59 -10.81 -15.40
C ARG A 176 -5.77 -10.35 -16.60
N ASN A 177 -6.04 -9.15 -17.12
CA ASN A 177 -5.29 -8.62 -18.25
C ASN A 177 -3.84 -8.26 -17.88
N GLY A 178 -3.60 -7.64 -16.74
CA GLY A 178 -2.27 -7.30 -16.27
C GLY A 178 -1.36 -8.52 -16.08
N ILE A 179 -1.89 -9.59 -15.48
CA ILE A 179 -1.16 -10.84 -15.23
C ILE A 179 -0.87 -11.58 -16.53
N ARG A 180 -1.88 -11.69 -17.42
CA ARG A 180 -1.75 -12.43 -18.69
C ARG A 180 -0.58 -11.95 -19.52
N HIS A 181 -0.39 -10.65 -19.62
CA HIS A 181 0.55 -10.03 -20.53
C HIS A 181 1.87 -9.53 -19.87
N ALA A 182 2.00 -9.60 -18.54
CA ALA A 182 3.22 -9.20 -17.86
C ALA A 182 4.41 -10.08 -18.21
N THR A 183 5.59 -9.50 -18.32
CA THR A 183 6.86 -10.25 -18.39
C THR A 183 7.12 -10.97 -17.07
N LEU A 184 7.03 -10.21 -15.96
CA LEU A 184 7.11 -10.72 -14.59
C LEU A 184 6.03 -10.06 -13.72
N LEU A 185 5.70 -10.72 -12.62
CA LEU A 185 4.81 -10.25 -11.58
C LEU A 185 5.59 -10.04 -10.29
N ILE A 186 5.27 -8.97 -9.55
CA ILE A 186 5.79 -8.75 -8.20
C ILE A 186 4.66 -8.94 -7.20
N ALA A 187 4.90 -9.78 -6.20
CA ALA A 187 4.11 -9.88 -4.97
C ALA A 187 4.93 -9.33 -3.80
N ASP A 188 4.25 -8.85 -2.75
CA ASP A 188 4.89 -8.30 -1.55
C ASP A 188 5.31 -9.37 -0.52
N SER A 189 4.81 -10.61 -0.68
CA SER A 189 4.98 -11.72 0.26
C SER A 189 4.83 -13.08 -0.43
N GLU A 190 5.28 -14.16 0.22
CA GLU A 190 4.98 -15.52 -0.26
C GLU A 190 3.48 -15.80 -0.21
N THR A 191 2.78 -15.32 0.82
CA THR A 191 1.31 -15.38 0.89
C THR A 191 0.66 -14.70 -0.32
N GLY A 192 1.12 -13.51 -0.72
CA GLY A 192 0.62 -12.82 -1.92
C GLY A 192 0.90 -13.59 -3.20
N LYS A 193 2.08 -14.22 -3.31
CA LYS A 193 2.42 -15.10 -4.44
C LYS A 193 1.51 -16.33 -4.51
N GLU A 194 1.22 -16.97 -3.37
CA GLU A 194 0.29 -18.12 -3.30
C GLU A 194 -1.12 -17.70 -3.74
N ASP A 195 -1.60 -16.54 -3.30
CA ASP A 195 -2.90 -16.01 -3.71
C ASP A 195 -2.97 -15.74 -5.23
N ILE A 196 -1.90 -15.19 -5.83
CA ILE A 196 -1.82 -14.99 -7.28
C ILE A 196 -1.88 -16.33 -8.03
N LEU A 197 -1.15 -17.33 -7.56
CA LEU A 197 -1.17 -18.67 -8.18
C LEU A 197 -2.55 -19.33 -8.07
N GLU A 198 -3.20 -19.20 -6.92
CA GLU A 198 -4.53 -19.79 -6.67
C GLU A 198 -5.60 -19.17 -7.58
N PHE A 199 -5.63 -17.84 -7.67
CA PHE A 199 -6.74 -17.16 -8.35
C PHE A 199 -6.51 -16.86 -9.83
N TYR A 200 -5.27 -16.87 -10.31
CA TYR A 200 -4.93 -16.46 -11.67
C TYR A 200 -3.98 -17.42 -12.41
N GLY A 201 -3.92 -18.67 -11.98
CA GLY A 201 -3.22 -19.71 -12.72
C GLY A 201 -3.76 -19.88 -14.15
N ASP A 202 -5.07 -19.74 -14.33
CA ASP A 202 -5.76 -19.75 -15.64
C ASP A 202 -5.39 -18.57 -16.54
N CYS A 203 -4.90 -17.47 -15.97
CA CYS A 203 -4.38 -16.31 -16.70
C CYS A 203 -2.88 -16.42 -17.01
N GLY A 204 -2.27 -17.57 -16.77
CA GLY A 204 -0.84 -17.80 -16.99
C GLY A 204 0.05 -17.33 -15.87
N ALA A 205 -0.48 -17.08 -14.66
CA ALA A 205 0.33 -16.90 -13.47
C ALA A 205 1.04 -18.23 -13.14
N THR A 206 2.37 -18.22 -13.14
CA THR A 206 3.19 -19.38 -12.79
C THR A 206 4.22 -19.00 -11.73
N ALA A 207 4.65 -19.96 -10.92
CA ALA A 207 5.63 -19.71 -9.86
C ALA A 207 6.92 -19.04 -10.38
N GLY A 208 7.36 -19.39 -11.58
CA GLY A 208 8.54 -18.79 -12.22
C GLY A 208 8.35 -17.34 -12.65
N ARG A 209 7.11 -16.90 -12.93
CA ARG A 209 6.81 -15.50 -13.31
C ARG A 209 6.59 -14.59 -12.11
N ILE A 210 6.33 -15.12 -10.91
CA ILE A 210 6.01 -14.32 -9.73
C ILE A 210 7.24 -14.20 -8.84
N LYS A 211 7.67 -12.96 -8.59
CA LYS A 211 8.81 -12.62 -7.74
C LYS A 211 8.35 -11.95 -6.46
N VAL A 212 8.89 -12.37 -5.33
CA VAL A 212 8.57 -11.76 -4.05
C VAL A 212 9.56 -10.64 -3.74
N LEU A 213 9.04 -9.41 -3.68
CA LEU A 213 9.78 -8.21 -3.30
C LEU A 213 9.11 -7.59 -2.07
N PRO A 214 9.53 -7.96 -0.85
CA PRO A 214 8.90 -7.47 0.38
C PRO A 214 8.98 -5.96 0.51
N TYR A 215 8.01 -5.36 1.18
CA TYR A 215 8.00 -3.94 1.48
C TYR A 215 9.17 -3.53 2.36
N ARG A 216 9.55 -2.27 2.20
CA ARG A 216 10.53 -1.61 3.03
C ARG A 216 10.06 -0.20 3.38
N PRO A 217 10.28 0.29 4.61
CA PRO A 217 9.95 1.68 4.95
C PRO A 217 10.80 2.65 4.13
N VAL A 218 10.20 3.75 3.73
CA VAL A 218 10.90 4.83 2.99
C VAL A 218 12.05 5.41 3.83
N HIS A 219 11.82 5.53 5.15
CA HIS A 219 12.75 6.12 6.13
C HIS A 219 13.56 5.08 6.92
N ALA A 220 13.66 3.85 6.43
CA ALA A 220 14.44 2.82 7.11
C ALA A 220 15.94 3.15 7.08
N GLY A 221 16.53 3.29 8.26
CA GLY A 221 17.94 3.65 8.44
C GLY A 221 18.16 5.12 8.81
N GLU A 222 17.11 5.92 8.95
CA GLU A 222 17.18 7.22 9.58
C GLU A 222 17.43 7.07 11.10
N SER A 223 17.99 8.09 11.72
CA SER A 223 18.30 8.10 13.15
C SER A 223 17.03 7.87 13.99
N ALA A 224 17.21 7.27 15.18
CA ALA A 224 16.10 7.12 16.12
C ALA A 224 15.40 8.46 16.37
N VAL A 225 14.07 8.43 16.46
CA VAL A 225 13.27 9.63 16.75
C VAL A 225 13.73 10.25 18.09
N SER A 226 14.12 11.53 18.07
CA SER A 226 14.58 12.24 19.25
C SER A 226 13.45 12.47 20.26
N GLU A 227 13.81 12.72 21.51
CA GLU A 227 12.82 13.09 22.55
C GLU A 227 12.15 14.43 22.21
N ASP A 228 12.91 15.40 21.67
CA ASP A 228 12.38 16.69 21.24
C ASP A 228 11.30 16.53 20.14
N GLU A 229 11.49 15.59 19.21
CA GLU A 229 10.51 15.31 18.18
C GLU A 229 9.25 14.63 18.74
N ARG A 230 9.39 13.75 19.73
CA ARG A 230 8.24 13.16 20.43
C ARG A 230 7.43 14.24 21.18
N GLU A 231 8.12 15.15 21.87
CA GLU A 231 7.44 16.23 22.60
C GLU A 231 6.81 17.21 21.64
N ARG A 232 7.49 17.58 20.56
CA ARG A 232 6.92 18.43 19.50
C ARG A 232 5.58 17.88 18.98
N VAL A 233 5.49 16.58 18.64
CA VAL A 233 4.24 16.01 18.14
C VAL A 233 3.18 15.88 19.24
N ARG A 234 3.59 15.64 20.50
CA ARG A 234 2.66 15.63 21.64
C ARG A 234 1.96 16.97 21.81
N GLU A 235 2.73 18.05 21.80
CA GLU A 235 2.20 19.41 21.91
C GLU A 235 1.39 19.78 20.68
N LEU A 236 1.91 19.55 19.46
CA LEU A 236 1.27 19.92 18.21
C LEU A 236 -0.13 19.31 18.05
N TYR A 237 -0.29 18.05 18.46
CA TYR A 237 -1.53 17.31 18.30
C TYR A 237 -2.34 17.17 19.59
N GLY A 238 -1.89 17.76 20.70
CA GLY A 238 -2.58 17.66 21.99
C GLY A 238 -2.79 16.22 22.45
N LEU A 239 -1.74 15.39 22.34
CA LEU A 239 -1.85 13.95 22.56
C LEU A 239 -1.99 13.61 24.04
N PRO A 240 -2.78 12.57 24.39
CA PRO A 240 -2.83 12.08 25.77
C PRO A 240 -1.47 11.51 26.21
N PRO A 241 -1.17 11.52 27.52
CA PRO A 241 0.13 11.04 28.04
C PRO A 241 0.47 9.61 27.66
N ARG A 242 -0.55 8.74 27.58
CA ARG A 242 -0.42 7.34 27.16
C ARG A 242 -1.55 6.98 26.21
N PHE A 243 -1.21 6.48 25.04
CA PHE A 243 -2.21 6.12 24.01
C PHE A 243 -1.72 4.98 23.13
N ILE A 244 -2.68 4.26 22.54
CA ILE A 244 -2.45 3.39 21.40
C ILE A 244 -2.67 4.18 20.11
N PHE A 245 -1.91 3.90 19.08
CA PHE A 245 -1.95 4.60 17.81
C PHE A 245 -2.53 3.72 16.70
N TYR A 246 -3.51 4.26 15.94
CA TYR A 246 -4.11 3.56 14.81
C TYR A 246 -4.05 4.43 13.53
N PRO A 247 -2.96 4.35 12.75
CA PRO A 247 -2.78 5.10 11.51
C PRO A 247 -3.39 4.36 10.31
N ALA A 248 -4.68 4.49 10.12
CA ALA A 248 -5.36 3.92 8.96
C ALA A 248 -6.55 4.76 8.53
N GLN A 249 -6.78 4.86 7.22
CA GLN A 249 -8.01 5.41 6.67
C GLN A 249 -9.22 4.59 7.16
N PHE A 250 -10.38 5.23 7.31
CA PHE A 250 -11.59 4.61 7.86
C PHE A 250 -12.30 3.67 6.86
N TRP A 251 -11.56 2.73 6.29
CA TRP A 251 -12.15 1.65 5.49
C TRP A 251 -12.81 0.61 6.40
N PRO A 252 -13.96 -0.01 6.00
CA PRO A 252 -14.62 -1.06 6.78
C PRO A 252 -13.71 -2.19 7.24
N HIS A 253 -12.83 -2.71 6.35
CA HIS A 253 -11.89 -3.78 6.68
C HIS A 253 -10.82 -3.38 7.71
N LYS A 254 -10.59 -2.10 7.92
CA LYS A 254 -9.63 -1.64 8.94
C LYS A 254 -10.14 -1.82 10.36
N ASN A 255 -11.40 -2.18 10.56
CA ASN A 255 -11.93 -2.68 11.83
C ASN A 255 -11.85 -1.71 13.03
N HIS A 256 -11.89 -0.41 12.78
CA HIS A 256 -11.92 0.61 13.84
C HIS A 256 -13.09 0.40 14.81
N GLN A 257 -14.20 -0.16 14.30
CA GLN A 257 -15.41 -0.45 15.05
C GLN A 257 -15.12 -1.38 16.25
N ARG A 258 -14.48 -2.54 16.00
CA ARG A 258 -14.19 -3.49 17.07
C ARG A 258 -13.10 -3.02 18.03
N VAL A 259 -12.21 -2.15 17.59
CA VAL A 259 -11.25 -1.49 18.51
C VAL A 259 -12.02 -0.65 19.52
N VAL A 260 -12.99 0.18 19.08
CA VAL A 260 -13.82 0.98 19.99
C VAL A 260 -14.63 0.07 20.93
N GLU A 261 -15.22 -1.00 20.43
CA GLU A 261 -15.95 -1.98 21.25
C GLU A 261 -15.06 -2.63 22.29
N ALA A 262 -13.81 -3.01 21.94
CA ALA A 262 -12.82 -3.58 22.86
C ALA A 262 -12.37 -2.59 23.94
N LEU A 263 -12.21 -1.30 23.59
CA LEU A 263 -11.92 -0.25 24.57
C LEU A 263 -13.06 -0.07 25.57
N ALA A 264 -14.31 -0.12 25.10
CA ALA A 264 -15.47 -0.06 25.98
C ALA A 264 -15.56 -1.26 26.94
N LEU A 265 -15.28 -2.46 26.43
CA LEU A 265 -15.18 -3.69 27.25
C LEU A 265 -14.10 -3.53 28.31
N LEU A 266 -12.88 -3.09 27.94
CA LEU A 266 -11.79 -2.85 28.87
C LEU A 266 -12.17 -1.89 30.00
N ARG A 267 -12.82 -0.78 29.66
CA ARG A 267 -13.26 0.20 30.65
C ARG A 267 -14.33 -0.34 31.57
N ARG A 268 -15.39 -0.93 31.00
CA ARG A 268 -16.59 -1.38 31.73
C ARG A 268 -16.30 -2.59 32.61
N ASP A 269 -15.65 -3.62 32.04
CA ASP A 269 -15.57 -4.94 32.66
C ASP A 269 -14.22 -5.19 33.37
N ARG A 270 -13.18 -4.41 33.02
CA ARG A 270 -11.80 -4.61 33.54
C ARG A 270 -11.21 -3.39 34.22
N GLY A 271 -11.97 -2.29 34.30
CA GLY A 271 -11.53 -1.06 34.95
C GLY A 271 -10.29 -0.43 34.28
N LEU A 272 -10.03 -0.73 33.00
CA LEU A 272 -8.85 -0.27 32.28
C LEU A 272 -9.24 0.77 31.22
N GLN A 273 -8.81 2.02 31.43
CA GLN A 273 -8.97 3.09 30.48
C GLN A 273 -7.75 3.16 29.56
N VAL A 274 -7.99 3.06 28.25
CA VAL A 274 -6.96 3.12 27.20
C VAL A 274 -7.35 4.23 26.22
N GLU A 275 -6.51 5.26 26.13
CA GLU A 275 -6.67 6.34 25.16
C GLU A 275 -6.20 5.85 23.77
N THR A 276 -6.91 6.27 22.72
CA THR A 276 -6.61 5.87 21.35
C THR A 276 -6.52 7.07 20.43
N VAL A 277 -5.46 7.16 19.67
CA VAL A 277 -5.26 8.18 18.63
C VAL A 277 -5.43 7.54 17.27
N PHE A 278 -6.46 7.96 16.55
CA PHE A 278 -6.72 7.57 15.16
C PHE A 278 -6.13 8.62 14.22
N CYS A 279 -5.45 8.15 13.17
CA CYS A 279 -4.93 9.01 12.11
C CYS A 279 -5.30 8.41 10.75
N GLY A 280 -5.82 9.21 9.85
CA GLY A 280 -6.16 8.79 8.50
C GLY A 280 -7.35 9.54 7.93
N SER A 281 -7.39 9.63 6.61
CA SER A 281 -8.49 10.31 5.90
C SER A 281 -9.81 9.57 6.07
N HIS A 282 -10.88 10.33 6.31
CA HIS A 282 -12.28 9.88 6.30
C HIS A 282 -13.07 10.54 5.16
N GLY A 283 -12.40 11.15 4.18
CA GLY A 283 -13.04 11.70 2.99
C GLY A 283 -13.63 10.62 2.07
N GLY A 284 -14.65 10.99 1.27
CA GLY A 284 -15.40 10.07 0.43
C GLY A 284 -16.54 9.36 1.17
N ARG A 285 -17.56 8.91 0.40
CA ARG A 285 -18.83 8.41 0.95
C ARG A 285 -18.66 7.23 1.91
N LEU A 286 -17.89 6.24 1.53
CA LEU A 286 -17.72 5.00 2.30
C LEU A 286 -16.92 5.23 3.59
N ARG A 287 -15.77 5.90 3.51
CA ARG A 287 -14.93 6.21 4.68
C ARG A 287 -15.62 7.13 5.66
N ALA A 288 -16.33 8.16 5.15
CA ALA A 288 -17.12 9.05 6.00
C ALA A 288 -18.27 8.32 6.71
N GLY A 289 -18.90 7.36 6.05
CA GLY A 289 -19.91 6.48 6.65
C GLY A 289 -19.31 5.62 7.77
N THR A 290 -18.19 4.99 7.53
CA THR A 290 -17.48 4.19 8.53
C THR A 290 -17.02 5.04 9.71
N TYR A 291 -16.44 6.23 9.47
CA TYR A 291 -16.04 7.15 10.52
C TYR A 291 -17.22 7.54 11.43
N ARG A 292 -18.34 7.96 10.83
CA ARG A 292 -19.54 8.29 11.61
C ARG A 292 -20.00 7.13 12.48
N LYS A 293 -20.11 5.93 11.90
CA LYS A 293 -20.49 4.72 12.64
C LYS A 293 -19.57 4.44 13.82
N VAL A 294 -18.25 4.55 13.65
CA VAL A 294 -17.24 4.36 14.71
C VAL A 294 -17.43 5.40 15.82
N MET A 295 -17.59 6.68 15.47
CA MET A 295 -17.79 7.76 16.45
C MET A 295 -19.12 7.66 17.20
N ASP A 296 -20.19 7.24 16.52
CA ASP A 296 -21.50 7.00 17.14
C ASP A 296 -21.45 5.81 18.10
N THR A 297 -20.76 4.74 17.74
CA THR A 297 -20.50 3.60 18.64
C THR A 297 -19.72 4.05 19.87
N ALA A 298 -18.65 4.82 19.72
CA ALA A 298 -17.88 5.34 20.85
C ALA A 298 -18.76 6.20 21.80
N ARG A 299 -19.68 6.99 21.24
CA ARG A 299 -20.63 7.80 22.01
C ARG A 299 -21.62 6.92 22.77
N THR A 300 -22.24 5.96 22.09
CA THR A 300 -23.22 5.03 22.68
C THR A 300 -22.61 4.20 23.80
N LEU A 301 -21.36 3.78 23.65
CA LEU A 301 -20.62 3.00 24.66
C LEU A 301 -19.99 3.88 25.77
N GLY A 302 -20.18 5.21 25.73
CA GLY A 302 -19.69 6.13 26.75
C GLY A 302 -18.17 6.36 26.74
N ILE A 303 -17.46 5.99 25.67
CA ILE A 303 -16.00 6.11 25.56
C ILE A 303 -15.55 7.14 24.53
N ARG A 304 -16.42 8.06 24.13
CA ARG A 304 -16.10 9.06 23.08
C ARG A 304 -14.87 9.90 23.45
N SER A 305 -14.67 10.19 24.73
CA SER A 305 -13.51 10.93 25.22
C SER A 305 -12.16 10.18 25.11
N GLN A 306 -12.18 8.86 24.98
CA GLN A 306 -10.98 8.03 24.82
C GLN A 306 -10.51 7.93 23.37
N GLY A 307 -11.27 8.44 22.40
CA GLY A 307 -10.95 8.37 20.97
C GLY A 307 -10.62 9.76 20.40
N HIS A 308 -9.36 9.95 20.05
CA HIS A 308 -8.82 11.18 19.44
C HIS A 308 -8.62 10.95 17.94
N SER A 309 -9.23 11.76 17.09
CA SER A 309 -9.08 11.63 15.63
C SER A 309 -8.34 12.84 15.08
N LEU A 310 -7.14 12.61 14.54
CA LEU A 310 -6.28 13.67 13.99
C LEU A 310 -6.60 13.99 12.52
N GLY A 311 -7.38 13.12 11.83
CA GLY A 311 -7.57 13.26 10.40
C GLY A 311 -6.29 12.91 9.62
N TYR A 312 -6.02 13.66 8.53
CA TYR A 312 -4.77 13.52 7.78
C TYR A 312 -3.61 14.15 8.57
N VAL A 313 -2.52 13.42 8.67
CA VAL A 313 -1.27 13.88 9.29
C VAL A 313 -0.17 13.89 8.22
N PRO A 314 0.67 14.95 8.14
CA PRO A 314 1.82 14.99 7.26
C PRO A 314 2.78 13.82 7.52
N GLU A 315 3.41 13.32 6.45
CA GLU A 315 4.29 12.15 6.51
C GLU A 315 5.49 12.38 7.45
N GLY A 316 6.02 13.61 7.51
CA GLY A 316 7.13 13.98 8.38
C GLY A 316 6.82 13.89 9.89
N ASP A 317 5.54 13.94 10.30
CA ASP A 317 5.16 13.84 11.72
C ASP A 317 4.88 12.39 12.15
N MET A 318 4.73 11.47 11.19
CA MET A 318 4.40 10.07 11.47
C MET A 318 5.42 9.35 12.36
N PRO A 319 6.74 9.47 12.13
CA PRO A 319 7.73 8.85 13.00
C PRO A 319 7.60 9.28 14.46
N GLY A 320 7.36 10.58 14.71
CA GLY A 320 7.15 11.13 16.06
C GLY A 320 5.90 10.53 16.72
N LEU A 321 4.80 10.39 15.98
CA LEU A 321 3.55 9.79 16.48
C LEU A 321 3.72 8.30 16.85
N TYR A 322 4.43 7.52 16.02
CA TYR A 322 4.76 6.14 16.36
C TYR A 322 5.63 6.06 17.62
N ALA A 323 6.68 6.88 17.69
CA ALA A 323 7.59 6.89 18.84
C ALA A 323 6.92 7.37 20.14
N ALA A 324 5.92 8.25 20.06
CA ALA A 324 5.15 8.74 21.20
C ALA A 324 4.09 7.73 21.69
N ALA A 325 3.68 6.78 20.85
CA ALA A 325 2.63 5.82 21.17
C ALA A 325 3.14 4.66 22.04
N GLU A 326 2.24 4.11 22.85
CA GLU A 326 2.51 2.86 23.58
C GLU A 326 2.60 1.65 22.64
N ALA A 327 1.74 1.60 21.63
CA ALA A 327 1.73 0.61 20.58
C ALA A 327 1.03 1.13 19.32
N LEU A 328 1.44 0.59 18.17
CA LEU A 328 0.59 0.52 16.98
C LEU A 328 -0.45 -0.58 17.18
N VAL A 329 -1.72 -0.25 16.99
CA VAL A 329 -2.83 -1.22 17.08
C VAL A 329 -3.60 -1.23 15.77
N MET A 330 -3.58 -2.37 15.06
CA MET A 330 -4.23 -2.48 13.75
C MET A 330 -4.81 -3.88 13.51
N PRO A 331 -5.95 -4.24 14.16
CA PRO A 331 -6.60 -5.53 13.98
C PRO A 331 -7.48 -5.54 12.71
N THR A 332 -6.85 -5.36 11.56
CA THR A 332 -7.50 -5.34 10.23
C THR A 332 -8.01 -6.72 9.82
N PHE A 333 -9.03 -6.78 8.94
CA PHE A 333 -9.57 -8.05 8.43
C PHE A 333 -8.80 -8.63 7.26
N PHE A 334 -7.99 -7.84 6.57
CA PHE A 334 -7.15 -8.35 5.48
C PHE A 334 -5.88 -7.52 5.25
N GLY A 335 -5.01 -8.07 4.43
CA GLY A 335 -3.72 -7.54 4.01
C GLY A 335 -2.66 -8.63 4.10
N THR A 336 -1.85 -8.75 3.05
CA THR A 336 -0.72 -9.68 3.02
C THR A 336 0.46 -9.10 3.78
N THR A 337 0.70 -7.79 3.62
CA THR A 337 1.72 -7.03 4.34
C THR A 337 1.21 -5.62 4.67
N HIS A 338 1.83 -5.01 5.67
CA HIS A 338 1.49 -3.67 6.12
C HIS A 338 2.74 -2.82 6.35
N LEU A 339 2.88 -1.71 5.64
CA LEU A 339 3.93 -0.71 5.86
C LEU A 339 3.91 -0.11 7.28
N PRO A 340 2.74 0.19 7.89
CA PRO A 340 2.70 0.72 9.26
C PRO A 340 3.43 -0.13 10.31
N PHE A 341 3.56 -1.45 10.12
CA PHE A 341 4.33 -2.28 11.05
C PHE A 341 5.83 -2.00 10.94
N LEU A 342 6.32 -1.78 9.73
CA LEU A 342 7.72 -1.45 9.49
C LEU A 342 8.06 -0.06 10.03
N ASP A 343 7.16 0.92 9.84
CA ASP A 343 7.30 2.28 10.37
C ASP A 343 7.26 2.28 11.91
N ALA A 344 6.37 1.48 12.52
CA ALA A 344 6.31 1.30 13.96
C ALA A 344 7.62 0.72 14.51
N TRP A 345 8.14 -0.35 13.91
CA TRP A 345 9.40 -0.95 14.36
C TRP A 345 10.59 -0.02 14.17
N SER A 346 10.67 0.76 13.08
CA SER A 346 11.75 1.74 12.90
C SER A 346 11.70 2.86 13.93
N SER A 347 10.52 3.20 14.44
CA SER A 347 10.31 4.20 15.48
C SER A 347 10.32 3.61 16.91
N GLY A 348 10.66 2.33 17.08
CA GLY A 348 10.65 1.67 18.39
C GLY A 348 9.26 1.46 18.99
N CYS A 349 8.22 1.45 18.17
CA CYS A 349 6.84 1.24 18.56
C CYS A 349 6.45 -0.25 18.41
N PRO A 350 6.00 -0.93 19.47
CA PRO A 350 5.56 -2.32 19.38
C PRO A 350 4.19 -2.42 18.68
N VAL A 351 3.87 -3.63 18.18
CA VAL A 351 2.71 -3.87 17.32
C VAL A 351 1.72 -4.83 17.98
N VAL A 352 0.43 -4.47 17.93
CA VAL A 352 -0.72 -5.35 18.20
C VAL A 352 -1.54 -5.43 16.92
N THR A 353 -1.74 -6.64 16.37
CA THR A 353 -2.36 -6.81 15.04
C THR A 353 -3.14 -8.10 14.91
N SER A 354 -3.78 -8.31 13.77
CA SER A 354 -4.58 -9.50 13.48
C SER A 354 -3.74 -10.77 13.33
N ASP A 355 -4.31 -11.89 13.71
CA ASP A 355 -3.75 -13.22 13.47
C ASP A 355 -4.19 -13.79 12.11
N LEU A 356 -3.73 -13.16 11.02
CA LEU A 356 -4.01 -13.56 9.64
C LEU A 356 -2.77 -14.15 8.97
N ARG A 357 -2.96 -15.00 7.93
CA ARG A 357 -1.88 -15.71 7.24
C ARG A 357 -0.73 -14.80 6.80
N GLY A 358 -1.00 -13.78 6.00
CA GLY A 358 0.04 -12.85 5.53
C GLY A 358 0.65 -12.01 6.64
N ILE A 359 -0.15 -11.62 7.64
CA ILE A 359 0.36 -10.89 8.81
C ILE A 359 1.29 -11.77 9.64
N ARG A 360 0.98 -13.08 9.84
CA ARG A 360 1.88 -14.03 10.52
C ARG A 360 3.24 -14.11 9.82
N GLU A 361 3.25 -14.15 8.49
CA GLU A 361 4.48 -14.13 7.69
C GLU A 361 5.30 -12.87 7.98
N GLN A 362 4.65 -11.71 7.96
CA GLN A 362 5.32 -10.42 8.17
C GLN A 362 5.81 -10.26 9.62
N VAL A 363 4.96 -10.49 10.63
CA VAL A 363 5.28 -10.14 12.01
C VAL A 363 5.97 -11.27 12.80
N GLY A 364 5.72 -12.54 12.46
CA GLY A 364 6.24 -13.68 13.22
C GLY A 364 5.90 -13.57 14.70
N ASP A 365 6.93 -13.44 15.54
CA ASP A 365 6.85 -13.28 17.00
C ASP A 365 7.05 -11.82 17.47
N ALA A 366 7.13 -10.86 16.56
CA ALA A 366 7.37 -9.44 16.85
C ALA A 366 6.09 -8.61 17.04
N ALA A 367 4.95 -9.25 17.29
CA ALA A 367 3.67 -8.59 17.57
C ALA A 367 2.80 -9.42 18.51
N VAL A 368 1.90 -8.74 19.23
CA VAL A 368 0.75 -9.39 19.84
C VAL A 368 -0.28 -9.61 18.73
N ARG A 369 -0.69 -10.86 18.52
CA ARG A 369 -1.69 -11.22 17.51
C ARG A 369 -3.04 -11.51 18.15
N VAL A 370 -4.10 -10.97 17.55
CA VAL A 370 -5.48 -11.08 18.02
C VAL A 370 -6.41 -11.54 16.91
N ASP A 371 -7.51 -12.19 17.25
CA ASP A 371 -8.58 -12.46 16.27
C ASP A 371 -9.33 -11.15 15.95
N PRO A 372 -9.27 -10.65 14.71
CA PRO A 372 -9.94 -9.40 14.33
C PRO A 372 -11.48 -9.50 14.39
N ALA A 373 -12.06 -10.69 14.38
CA ALA A 373 -13.50 -10.91 14.49
C ALA A 373 -14.00 -10.89 15.94
N SER A 374 -13.11 -11.05 16.94
CA SER A 374 -13.47 -11.10 18.36
C SER A 374 -13.08 -9.84 19.11
N VAL A 375 -14.07 -9.13 19.64
CA VAL A 375 -13.89 -7.97 20.52
C VAL A 375 -13.11 -8.36 21.77
N GLU A 376 -13.39 -9.52 22.33
CA GLU A 376 -12.74 -10.08 23.51
C GLU A 376 -11.25 -10.34 23.25
N SER A 377 -10.92 -10.96 22.11
CA SER A 377 -9.53 -11.23 21.71
C SER A 377 -8.75 -9.91 21.54
N ILE A 378 -9.35 -8.89 20.94
CA ILE A 378 -8.73 -7.56 20.83
C ILE A 378 -8.51 -6.96 22.22
N ALA A 379 -9.52 -7.02 23.11
CA ALA A 379 -9.42 -6.52 24.46
C ALA A 379 -8.36 -7.26 25.28
N ASP A 380 -8.27 -8.58 25.15
CA ASP A 380 -7.24 -9.41 25.82
C ASP A 380 -5.83 -9.03 25.37
N GLY A 381 -5.63 -8.88 24.05
CA GLY A 381 -4.36 -8.46 23.49
C GLY A 381 -3.94 -7.08 23.98
N LEU A 382 -4.86 -6.11 23.99
CA LEU A 382 -4.63 -4.77 24.50
C LEU A 382 -4.34 -4.76 25.99
N GLN A 383 -5.11 -5.51 26.80
CA GLN A 383 -4.89 -5.59 28.24
C GLN A 383 -3.53 -6.19 28.59
N ARG A 384 -3.18 -7.29 27.95
CA ARG A 384 -1.89 -7.95 28.11
C ARG A 384 -0.77 -6.98 27.82
N PHE A 385 -0.79 -6.38 26.62
CA PHE A 385 0.18 -5.40 26.20
C PHE A 385 0.29 -4.20 27.17
N TRP A 386 -0.86 -3.68 27.63
CA TRP A 386 -0.90 -2.50 28.50
C TRP A 386 -0.31 -2.72 29.90
N ARG A 387 -0.45 -3.95 30.42
CA ARG A 387 0.01 -4.34 31.76
C ARG A 387 1.43 -4.88 31.82
N GLU A 388 1.87 -5.60 30.79
CA GLU A 388 3.16 -6.30 30.77
C GLU A 388 4.26 -5.43 30.14
N LYS A 389 4.99 -4.66 30.98
CA LYS A 389 6.10 -3.80 30.50
C LYS A 389 7.23 -4.60 29.82
N THR A 390 7.54 -5.80 30.33
CA THR A 390 8.58 -6.67 29.76
C THR A 390 8.22 -7.14 28.36
N LEU A 391 6.94 -7.44 28.10
CA LEU A 391 6.45 -7.78 26.77
C LEU A 391 6.70 -6.64 25.77
N ARG A 392 6.49 -5.39 26.17
CA ARG A 392 6.73 -4.23 25.30
C ARG A 392 8.19 -4.14 24.84
N HIS A 393 9.15 -4.26 25.77
CA HIS A 393 10.57 -4.27 25.46
C HIS A 393 10.97 -5.44 24.55
N ASP A 394 10.44 -6.61 24.81
CA ASP A 394 10.67 -7.81 23.98
C ASP A 394 10.15 -7.60 22.53
N LEU A 395 8.93 -7.08 22.36
CA LEU A 395 8.34 -6.81 21.06
C LEU A 395 9.10 -5.75 20.26
N ILE A 396 9.57 -4.67 20.91
CA ILE A 396 10.44 -3.65 20.30
C ILE A 396 11.70 -4.32 19.75
N SER A 397 12.42 -5.08 20.59
CA SER A 397 13.64 -5.76 20.21
C SER A 397 13.43 -6.75 19.06
N LYS A 398 12.33 -7.50 19.08
CA LYS A 398 11.96 -8.44 18.00
C LYS A 398 11.63 -7.71 16.70
N GLY A 399 10.87 -6.61 16.76
CA GLY A 399 10.54 -5.78 15.60
C GLY A 399 11.80 -5.21 14.95
N GLN A 400 12.70 -4.63 15.72
CA GLN A 400 13.97 -4.10 15.23
C GLN A 400 14.85 -5.20 14.59
N ARG A 401 14.93 -6.40 15.19
CA ARG A 401 15.64 -7.53 14.60
C ARG A 401 15.01 -8.00 13.27
N ARG A 402 13.67 -7.97 13.14
CA ARG A 402 13.03 -8.29 11.87
C ARG A 402 13.34 -7.25 10.80
N LEU A 403 13.30 -5.97 11.16
CA LEU A 403 13.60 -4.87 10.27
C LEU A 403 15.05 -4.94 9.75
N SER A 404 16.01 -5.30 10.62
CA SER A 404 17.45 -5.39 10.26
C SER A 404 17.79 -6.58 9.36
N ARG A 405 16.91 -7.60 9.22
CA ARG A 405 17.13 -8.76 8.35
C ARG A 405 16.93 -8.48 6.88
N TYR A 406 16.33 -7.35 6.54
CA TYR A 406 16.05 -6.98 5.15
C TYR A 406 16.41 -5.51 4.93
N THR A 407 17.62 -5.30 4.43
CA THR A 407 18.23 -3.98 4.28
C THR A 407 17.87 -3.31 2.95
N SER A 408 18.28 -2.04 2.77
CA SER A 408 18.15 -1.35 1.47
C SER A 408 18.95 -2.05 0.37
N SER A 409 20.11 -2.63 0.73
CA SER A 409 20.93 -3.40 -0.21
C SER A 409 20.19 -4.65 -0.67
N ASP A 410 19.60 -5.42 0.27
CA ASP A 410 18.84 -6.62 -0.06
C ASP A 410 17.64 -6.31 -0.99
N TYR A 411 16.95 -5.21 -0.73
CA TYR A 411 15.85 -4.76 -1.60
C TYR A 411 16.36 -4.43 -3.01
N ARG A 412 17.45 -3.66 -3.12
CA ARG A 412 18.04 -3.29 -4.42
C ARG A 412 18.54 -4.51 -5.18
N GLU A 413 19.26 -5.42 -4.52
CA GLU A 413 19.77 -6.65 -5.14
C GLU A 413 18.62 -7.52 -5.66
N LYS A 414 17.56 -7.69 -4.89
CA LYS A 414 16.35 -8.40 -5.34
C LYS A 414 15.69 -7.70 -6.52
N LEU A 415 15.50 -6.38 -6.44
CA LEU A 415 14.89 -5.61 -7.53
C LEU A 415 15.73 -5.74 -8.81
N GLU A 416 17.04 -5.61 -8.71
CA GLU A 416 17.94 -5.76 -9.84
C GLU A 416 17.90 -7.18 -10.44
N GLY A 417 17.88 -8.22 -9.60
CA GLY A 417 17.71 -9.60 -10.08
C GLY A 417 16.40 -9.80 -10.86
N ILE A 418 15.31 -9.13 -10.42
CA ILE A 418 14.04 -9.12 -11.14
C ILE A 418 14.17 -8.42 -12.50
N LEU A 419 14.87 -7.28 -12.57
CA LEU A 419 15.12 -6.55 -13.81
C LEU A 419 15.95 -7.37 -14.81
N GLN A 420 17.04 -8.02 -14.35
CA GLN A 420 17.89 -8.86 -15.17
C GLN A 420 17.13 -10.06 -15.74
N GLU A 421 16.31 -10.72 -14.90
CA GLU A 421 15.47 -11.82 -15.37
C GLU A 421 14.43 -11.36 -16.38
N ALA A 422 13.78 -10.19 -16.14
CA ALA A 422 12.84 -9.64 -17.11
C ALA A 422 13.52 -9.34 -18.46
N GLY A 423 14.71 -8.74 -18.45
CA GLY A 423 15.51 -8.49 -19.65
C GLY A 423 15.84 -9.79 -20.41
N SER A 424 16.25 -10.83 -19.70
CA SER A 424 16.54 -12.14 -20.31
C SER A 424 15.32 -12.77 -21.00
N ARG A 425 14.12 -12.60 -20.42
CA ARG A 425 12.86 -13.11 -20.99
C ARG A 425 12.36 -12.33 -22.21
N MET A 426 12.84 -11.12 -22.42
CA MET A 426 12.49 -10.30 -23.59
C MET A 426 13.33 -10.66 -24.83
N ILE A 427 14.49 -11.26 -24.63
CA ILE A 427 15.44 -11.62 -25.70
C ILE A 427 15.21 -13.06 -26.21
N GLY A 428 14.68 -13.93 -25.37
CA GLY A 428 14.35 -15.34 -25.71
C GLY A 428 12.92 -15.51 -26.19
#